data_9149db61fa78b8dec7daf1898bf2149f
#
_entry.id   9149db61fa78b8dec7daf1898bf2149f
#
_cell.length_a   1.000
_cell.length_b   1.000
_cell.length_c   1.000
_cell.angle_alpha   90.00
_cell.angle_beta   90.00
_cell.angle_gamma   90.00
#
_symmetry.space_group_name_H-M   'P 1'
#
loop_
_entity.id
_entity.type
_entity.pdbx_description
1 polymer ?
#
loop_
_entity_poly.entity_id
_entity_poly.type
_entity_poly.pdbx_seq_one_letter_code
_entity_poly.pdbx_strand_id
1 'polypeptide(L)'
;MRTLEKMHPAVCFLYLLAVLGFTAFAREPVTVLISLGGSVLLAALSGGLKGAGWFGAVAVTGALANFLFVHNGETALFFVGDRAFTLEALCYGAFVGGMLAAVCLWGACAVRFVTSDKYIWLFGRIFPAAGLVLSCAIRFLPMFIRTSREFAAVQNAQSIRGRLRAFSASVGYSAERAMDSALSMKARGYGTSPRTSFSIYRFTEYTAVSMAAVLSAAGISLALRVAGAGEYYFYPALSDIPCGAADIVMYCAFAALCLLPSAVILYRNIAWNVRNNYGDPLKENNNG
;
A
#
# COMPACT_ATOMS: atom_id res chain seq x y z
N MET A 1 11.05 -8.18 8.78
CA MET A 1 9.61 -8.02 8.48
C MET A 1 8.76 -7.63 9.69
N ARG A 2 8.95 -8.20 10.86
CA ARG A 2 8.15 -7.89 12.09
C ARG A 2 8.21 -6.43 12.61
N THR A 3 9.00 -5.58 12.00
CA THR A 3 9.25 -4.22 12.50
C THR A 3 8.13 -3.24 12.17
N LEU A 4 7.69 -3.22 10.90
CA LEU A 4 6.61 -2.34 10.43
C LEU A 4 5.23 -2.89 10.81
N GLU A 5 5.12 -4.21 11.01
CA GLU A 5 3.91 -4.83 11.55
C GLU A 5 3.58 -4.32 12.97
N LYS A 6 4.60 -3.98 13.76
CA LYS A 6 4.44 -3.47 15.15
C LYS A 6 4.17 -1.96 15.22
N MET A 7 4.27 -1.22 14.12
CA MET A 7 3.94 0.20 14.10
C MET A 7 2.45 0.42 14.29
N HIS A 8 2.12 1.55 14.94
CA HIS A 8 0.74 1.93 15.22
C HIS A 8 -0.08 2.04 13.92
N PRO A 9 -1.29 1.46 13.86
CA PRO A 9 -2.11 1.43 12.64
C PRO A 9 -2.36 2.79 12.02
N ALA A 10 -2.65 3.80 12.86
CA ALA A 10 -2.92 5.15 12.39
C ALA A 10 -1.73 5.78 11.64
N VAL A 11 -0.49 5.55 12.11
CA VAL A 11 0.73 6.06 11.43
C VAL A 11 0.91 5.38 10.07
N CYS A 12 0.76 4.05 10.03
CA CYS A 12 0.89 3.30 8.77
C CYS A 12 -0.14 3.75 7.73
N PHE A 13 -1.39 3.94 8.16
CA PHE A 13 -2.47 4.33 7.26
C PHE A 13 -2.28 5.77 6.75
N LEU A 14 -1.97 6.71 7.66
CA LEU A 14 -1.72 8.11 7.33
C LEU A 14 -0.53 8.24 6.36
N TYR A 15 0.55 7.50 6.63
CA TYR A 15 1.72 7.46 5.76
C TYR A 15 1.38 6.99 4.35
N LEU A 16 0.68 5.85 4.24
CA LEU A 16 0.29 5.31 2.93
C LEU A 16 -0.64 6.24 2.17
N LEU A 17 -1.61 6.84 2.87
CA LEU A 17 -2.53 7.80 2.27
C LEU A 17 -1.77 9.03 1.74
N ALA A 18 -0.81 9.56 2.52
CA ALA A 18 0.00 10.70 2.11
C ALA A 18 0.85 10.39 0.89
N VAL A 19 1.60 9.26 0.91
CA VAL A 19 2.49 8.89 -0.20
C VAL A 19 1.70 8.54 -1.46
N LEU A 20 0.65 7.71 -1.36
CA LEU A 20 -0.19 7.35 -2.50
C LEU A 20 -0.92 8.56 -3.06
N GLY A 21 -1.48 9.40 -2.20
CA GLY A 21 -2.16 10.63 -2.62
C GLY A 21 -1.21 11.56 -3.36
N PHE A 22 -0.03 11.84 -2.79
CA PHE A 22 0.94 12.73 -3.44
C PHE A 22 1.47 12.16 -4.75
N THR A 23 1.71 10.84 -4.82
CA THR A 23 2.15 10.17 -6.05
C THR A 23 1.06 10.17 -7.11
N ALA A 24 -0.20 9.89 -6.77
CA ALA A 24 -1.32 9.82 -7.71
C ALA A 24 -1.68 11.20 -8.30
N PHE A 25 -1.42 12.28 -7.56
CA PHE A 25 -1.64 13.66 -7.99
C PHE A 25 -0.34 14.35 -8.43
N ALA A 26 0.74 13.60 -8.65
CA ALA A 26 1.99 14.16 -9.17
C ALA A 26 1.76 14.80 -10.56
N ARG A 27 2.38 15.97 -10.80
CA ARG A 27 2.33 16.68 -12.09
C ARG A 27 3.70 16.72 -12.76
N GLU A 28 4.74 16.35 -12.04
CA GLU A 28 6.14 16.48 -12.45
C GLU A 28 6.85 15.15 -12.54
N PRO A 29 7.78 14.98 -13.47
CA PRO A 29 8.54 13.75 -13.59
C PRO A 29 9.45 13.47 -12.38
N VAL A 30 9.99 14.53 -11.75
CA VAL A 30 10.89 14.39 -10.58
C VAL A 30 10.19 13.73 -9.40
N THR A 31 8.98 14.15 -9.09
CA THR A 31 8.17 13.57 -8.00
C THR A 31 7.89 12.08 -8.23
N VAL A 32 7.58 11.70 -9.48
CA VAL A 32 7.35 10.28 -9.83
C VAL A 32 8.62 9.45 -9.71
N LEU A 33 9.77 9.99 -10.11
CA LEU A 33 11.05 9.30 -9.97
C LEU A 33 11.44 9.10 -8.50
N ILE A 34 11.24 10.10 -7.65
CA ILE A 34 11.45 9.98 -6.20
C ILE A 34 10.54 8.90 -5.61
N SER A 35 9.25 8.91 -5.97
CA SER A 35 8.27 7.92 -5.51
C SER A 35 8.62 6.50 -5.97
N LEU A 36 9.00 6.34 -7.24
CA LEU A 36 9.47 5.07 -7.80
C LEU A 36 10.72 4.56 -7.06
N GLY A 37 11.73 5.40 -6.88
CA GLY A 37 12.94 5.06 -6.15
C GLY A 37 12.65 4.63 -4.71
N GLY A 38 11.81 5.38 -4.00
CA GLY A 38 11.37 5.06 -2.64
C GLY A 38 10.60 3.74 -2.55
N SER A 39 9.67 3.50 -3.47
CA SER A 39 8.88 2.26 -3.50
C SER A 39 9.71 1.03 -3.85
N VAL A 40 10.64 1.14 -4.80
CA VAL A 40 11.58 0.07 -5.18
C VAL A 40 12.52 -0.26 -4.01
N LEU A 41 13.08 0.77 -3.36
CA LEU A 41 13.94 0.59 -2.18
C LEU A 41 13.20 -0.13 -1.05
N LEU A 42 11.96 0.28 -0.77
CA LEU A 42 11.14 -0.35 0.25
C LEU A 42 10.78 -1.79 -0.12
N ALA A 43 10.44 -2.05 -1.38
CA ALA A 43 10.17 -3.40 -1.89
C ALA A 43 11.41 -4.29 -1.79
N ALA A 44 12.60 -3.78 -2.10
CA ALA A 44 13.87 -4.47 -1.98
C ALA A 44 14.16 -4.88 -0.54
N LEU A 45 14.06 -3.93 0.40
CA LEU A 45 14.30 -4.17 1.83
C LEU A 45 13.27 -5.11 2.45
N SER A 46 12.03 -5.10 1.95
CA SER A 46 10.96 -6.00 2.42
C SER A 46 10.98 -7.38 1.78
N GLY A 47 11.94 -7.70 0.90
CA GLY A 47 12.01 -8.97 0.17
C GLY A 47 10.90 -9.15 -0.85
N GLY A 48 10.34 -8.06 -1.35
CA GLY A 48 9.16 -8.00 -2.20
C GLY A 48 9.41 -7.93 -3.70
N LEU A 49 10.64 -8.06 -4.14
CA LEU A 49 10.97 -8.02 -5.58
C LEU A 49 10.48 -9.26 -6.35
N LYS A 50 9.94 -10.28 -5.69
CA LYS A 50 9.28 -11.40 -6.39
C LYS A 50 8.04 -10.86 -7.11
N GLY A 51 8.15 -10.65 -8.42
CA GLY A 51 7.11 -10.02 -9.24
C GLY A 51 7.42 -8.58 -9.69
N ALA A 52 8.63 -8.07 -9.45
CA ALA A 52 9.04 -6.73 -9.93
C ALA A 52 8.84 -6.55 -11.45
N GLY A 53 8.99 -7.62 -12.22
CA GLY A 53 8.73 -7.59 -13.67
C GLY A 53 7.29 -7.20 -14.03
N TRP A 54 6.30 -7.53 -13.19
CA TRP A 54 4.91 -7.12 -13.40
C TRP A 54 4.74 -5.60 -13.33
N PHE A 55 5.40 -4.94 -12.37
CA PHE A 55 5.34 -3.48 -12.24
C PHE A 55 6.07 -2.77 -13.39
N GLY A 56 7.18 -3.35 -13.87
CA GLY A 56 7.83 -2.91 -15.10
C GLY A 56 6.92 -3.05 -16.32
N ALA A 57 6.19 -4.17 -16.43
CA ALA A 57 5.21 -4.37 -17.50
C ALA A 57 4.08 -3.32 -17.44
N VAL A 58 3.57 -2.99 -16.25
CA VAL A 58 2.56 -1.93 -16.06
C VAL A 58 3.10 -0.58 -16.52
N ALA A 59 4.35 -0.24 -16.16
CA ALA A 59 4.98 1.01 -16.60
C ALA A 59 5.09 1.08 -18.14
N VAL A 60 5.60 0.02 -18.76
CA VAL A 60 5.77 -0.06 -20.22
C VAL A 60 4.43 -0.03 -20.94
N THR A 61 3.43 -0.78 -20.45
CA THR A 61 2.08 -0.79 -21.05
C THR A 61 1.42 0.57 -20.95
N GLY A 62 1.54 1.27 -19.81
CA GLY A 62 1.01 2.63 -19.65
C GLY A 62 1.70 3.64 -20.57
N ALA A 63 3.02 3.56 -20.70
CA ALA A 63 3.80 4.40 -21.60
C ALA A 63 3.41 4.17 -23.08
N LEU A 64 3.33 2.91 -23.50
CA LEU A 64 2.96 2.55 -24.86
C LEU A 64 1.51 2.91 -25.18
N ALA A 65 0.59 2.69 -24.27
CA ALA A 65 -0.81 3.06 -24.46
C ALA A 65 -0.94 4.57 -24.71
N ASN A 66 -0.30 5.40 -23.90
CA ASN A 66 -0.34 6.85 -24.10
C ASN A 66 0.29 7.26 -25.44
N PHE A 67 1.46 6.74 -25.74
CA PHE A 67 2.16 7.03 -27.00
C PHE A 67 1.36 6.65 -28.25
N LEU A 68 0.56 5.57 -28.18
CA LEU A 68 -0.27 5.12 -29.30
C LEU A 68 -1.57 5.92 -29.48
N PHE A 69 -2.12 6.45 -28.37
CA PHE A 69 -3.42 7.12 -28.42
C PHE A 69 -3.33 8.64 -28.44
N VAL A 70 -2.26 9.23 -27.89
CA VAL A 70 -2.08 10.68 -27.81
C VAL A 70 -1.02 11.14 -28.82
N HIS A 71 -1.39 12.08 -29.67
CA HIS A 71 -0.55 12.58 -30.78
C HIS A 71 -0.30 14.09 -30.68
N ASN A 72 -0.43 14.66 -29.47
CA ASN A 72 -0.23 16.08 -29.23
C ASN A 72 1.27 16.36 -29.02
N GLY A 73 1.78 17.49 -29.52
CA GLY A 73 3.15 17.94 -29.34
C GLY A 73 3.68 18.60 -30.62
N GLU A 74 4.78 19.35 -30.49
CA GLU A 74 5.41 20.09 -31.59
C GLU A 74 6.55 19.30 -32.26
N THR A 75 7.24 18.41 -31.48
CA THR A 75 8.37 17.64 -32.02
C THR A 75 7.93 16.28 -32.55
N ALA A 76 7.67 16.19 -33.85
CA ALA A 76 7.36 14.93 -34.51
C ALA A 76 8.61 14.06 -34.67
N LEU A 77 8.59 12.83 -34.12
CA LEU A 77 9.65 11.83 -34.31
C LEU A 77 9.51 11.12 -35.67
N PHE A 78 8.32 10.67 -35.97
CA PHE A 78 7.98 10.03 -37.25
C PHE A 78 6.48 10.12 -37.50
N PHE A 79 6.13 9.95 -38.79
CA PHE A 79 4.74 9.97 -39.26
C PHE A 79 4.31 8.57 -39.67
N VAL A 80 3.13 8.13 -39.23
CA VAL A 80 2.49 6.91 -39.72
C VAL A 80 1.13 7.29 -40.30
N GLY A 81 1.08 7.41 -41.65
CA GLY A 81 -0.09 7.97 -42.33
C GLY A 81 -0.26 9.44 -41.99
N ASP A 82 -1.41 9.82 -41.47
CA ASP A 82 -1.79 11.21 -41.14
C ASP A 82 -1.53 11.58 -39.66
N ARG A 83 -0.88 10.68 -38.90
CA ARG A 83 -0.64 10.85 -37.45
C ARG A 83 0.85 11.09 -37.19
N ALA A 84 1.14 12.18 -36.47
CA ALA A 84 2.48 12.47 -35.98
C ALA A 84 2.70 11.82 -34.61
N PHE A 85 3.72 11.01 -34.48
CA PHE A 85 4.17 10.49 -33.19
C PHE A 85 5.22 11.47 -32.64
N THR A 86 4.91 12.06 -31.48
CA THR A 86 5.68 13.15 -30.88
C THR A 86 6.50 12.70 -29.69
N LEU A 87 7.63 13.37 -29.45
CA LEU A 87 8.49 13.10 -28.31
C LEU A 87 7.79 13.44 -26.99
N GLU A 88 6.99 14.48 -26.98
CA GLU A 88 6.19 14.91 -25.83
C GLU A 88 5.20 13.83 -25.40
N ALA A 89 4.53 13.18 -26.37
CA ALA A 89 3.61 12.09 -26.09
C ALA A 89 4.33 10.87 -25.49
N LEU A 90 5.56 10.58 -25.93
CA LEU A 90 6.39 9.53 -25.35
C LEU A 90 6.82 9.85 -23.91
N CYS A 91 7.29 11.07 -23.67
CA CYS A 91 7.69 11.54 -22.35
C CYS A 91 6.52 11.54 -21.37
N TYR A 92 5.36 12.03 -21.79
CA TYR A 92 4.14 12.01 -20.99
C TYR A 92 3.67 10.58 -20.72
N GLY A 93 3.76 9.70 -21.73
CA GLY A 93 3.47 8.28 -21.58
C GLY A 93 4.38 7.60 -20.55
N ALA A 94 5.68 7.87 -20.60
CA ALA A 94 6.64 7.37 -19.64
C ALA A 94 6.36 7.88 -18.20
N PHE A 95 5.97 9.16 -18.09
CA PHE A 95 5.55 9.76 -16.81
C PHE A 95 4.32 9.07 -16.23
N VAL A 96 3.24 8.91 -17.01
CA VAL A 96 2.00 8.25 -16.57
C VAL A 96 2.25 6.77 -16.25
N GLY A 97 2.99 6.06 -17.11
CA GLY A 97 3.38 4.68 -16.89
C GLY A 97 4.20 4.50 -15.61
N GLY A 98 5.17 5.38 -15.37
CA GLY A 98 5.96 5.43 -14.15
C GLY A 98 5.12 5.72 -12.90
N MET A 99 4.17 6.66 -13.00
CA MET A 99 3.24 6.98 -11.92
C MET A 99 2.37 5.77 -11.55
N LEU A 100 1.80 5.09 -12.54
CA LEU A 100 1.00 3.87 -12.32
C LEU A 100 1.83 2.77 -11.67
N ALA A 101 3.05 2.54 -12.16
CA ALA A 101 3.97 1.57 -11.56
C ALA A 101 4.32 1.90 -10.12
N ALA A 102 4.59 3.18 -9.80
CA ALA A 102 4.86 3.63 -8.45
C ALA A 102 3.66 3.39 -7.51
N VAL A 103 2.45 3.76 -7.94
CA VAL A 103 1.22 3.52 -7.16
C VAL A 103 1.00 2.02 -6.93
N CYS A 104 1.19 1.18 -7.94
CA CYS A 104 1.07 -0.28 -7.81
C CYS A 104 2.12 -0.86 -6.85
N LEU A 105 3.37 -0.38 -6.91
CA LEU A 105 4.45 -0.79 -6.00
C LEU A 105 4.14 -0.38 -4.56
N TRP A 106 3.70 0.85 -4.32
CA TRP A 106 3.26 1.29 -2.99
C TRP A 106 2.09 0.46 -2.47
N GLY A 107 1.11 0.15 -3.34
CA GLY A 107 -0.01 -0.75 -3.01
C GLY A 107 0.46 -2.15 -2.61
N ALA A 108 1.40 -2.73 -3.34
CA ALA A 108 1.99 -4.03 -3.00
C ALA A 108 2.74 -4.00 -1.66
N CYS A 109 3.46 -2.92 -1.37
CA CYS A 109 4.08 -2.69 -0.08
C CYS A 109 3.03 -2.54 1.03
N ALA A 110 1.94 -1.79 0.77
CA ALA A 110 0.86 -1.56 1.72
C ALA A 110 0.23 -2.87 2.21
N VAL A 111 -0.08 -3.79 1.31
CA VAL A 111 -0.65 -5.11 1.66
C VAL A 111 0.25 -5.91 2.63
N ARG A 112 1.56 -5.67 2.61
CA ARG A 112 2.51 -6.35 3.51
C ARG A 112 2.62 -5.71 4.89
N PHE A 113 2.42 -4.40 4.97
CA PHE A 113 2.59 -3.63 6.21
C PHE A 113 1.29 -3.44 6.98
N VAL A 114 0.16 -3.39 6.26
CA VAL A 114 -1.16 -3.21 6.85
C VAL A 114 -1.83 -4.57 6.95
N THR A 115 -1.68 -5.21 8.10
CA THR A 115 -2.35 -6.46 8.42
C THR A 115 -3.85 -6.25 8.63
N SER A 116 -4.64 -7.32 8.49
CA SER A 116 -6.09 -7.29 8.72
C SER A 116 -6.47 -6.73 10.10
N ASP A 117 -5.65 -7.00 11.13
CA ASP A 117 -5.87 -6.50 12.49
C ASP A 117 -5.77 -4.98 12.58
N LYS A 118 -4.89 -4.35 11.77
CA LYS A 118 -4.76 -2.88 11.71
C LYS A 118 -6.00 -2.23 11.10
N TYR A 119 -6.56 -2.86 10.06
CA TYR A 119 -7.83 -2.40 9.48
C TYR A 119 -8.98 -2.51 10.48
N ILE A 120 -9.10 -3.64 11.18
CA ILE A 120 -10.13 -3.84 12.22
C ILE A 120 -10.00 -2.80 13.32
N TRP A 121 -8.77 -2.50 13.77
CA TRP A 121 -8.53 -1.49 14.79
C TRP A 121 -8.96 -0.09 14.33
N LEU A 122 -8.60 0.29 13.11
CA LEU A 122 -8.90 1.62 12.56
C LEU A 122 -10.42 1.82 12.37
N PHE A 123 -11.06 0.91 11.65
CA PHE A 123 -12.50 0.99 11.37
C PHE A 123 -13.35 0.71 12.60
N GLY A 124 -12.93 -0.20 13.47
CA GLY A 124 -13.65 -0.52 14.69
C GLY A 124 -13.68 0.61 15.72
N ARG A 125 -12.74 1.58 15.62
CA ARG A 125 -12.75 2.78 16.46
C ARG A 125 -13.71 3.85 15.94
N ILE A 126 -13.78 4.01 14.61
CA ILE A 126 -14.64 5.02 13.97
C ILE A 126 -16.09 4.51 13.91
N PHE A 127 -16.27 3.27 13.45
CA PHE A 127 -17.56 2.61 13.31
C PHE A 127 -17.57 1.26 14.05
N PRO A 128 -17.99 1.22 15.34
CA PRO A 128 -17.93 0.01 16.13
C PRO A 128 -18.70 -1.17 15.54
N ALA A 129 -19.84 -0.92 14.92
CA ALA A 129 -20.64 -1.95 14.25
C ALA A 129 -19.91 -2.53 13.03
N ALA A 130 -19.33 -1.67 12.20
CA ALA A 130 -18.55 -2.09 11.04
C ALA A 130 -17.29 -2.88 11.44
N GLY A 131 -16.61 -2.47 12.51
CA GLY A 131 -15.47 -3.20 13.07
C GLY A 131 -15.83 -4.62 13.51
N LEU A 132 -17.01 -4.81 14.12
CA LEU A 132 -17.51 -6.13 14.48
C LEU A 132 -17.77 -6.99 13.24
N VAL A 133 -18.50 -6.44 12.25
CA VAL A 133 -18.83 -7.17 11.02
C VAL A 133 -17.54 -7.55 10.28
N LEU A 134 -16.58 -6.63 10.16
CA LEU A 134 -15.28 -6.88 9.52
C LEU A 134 -14.49 -7.98 10.26
N SER A 135 -14.44 -7.93 11.59
CA SER A 135 -13.79 -8.95 12.42
C SER A 135 -14.42 -10.34 12.23
N CYS A 136 -15.75 -10.41 12.22
CA CYS A 136 -16.47 -11.64 11.94
C CYS A 136 -16.21 -12.14 10.52
N ALA A 137 -16.27 -11.26 9.51
CA ALA A 137 -16.03 -11.61 8.11
C ALA A 137 -14.63 -12.20 7.89
N ILE A 138 -13.58 -11.57 8.43
CA ILE A 138 -12.21 -12.06 8.30
C ILE A 138 -12.03 -13.43 8.98
N ARG A 139 -12.72 -13.66 10.09
CA ARG A 139 -12.69 -14.95 10.79
C ARG A 139 -13.47 -16.03 10.05
N PHE A 140 -14.64 -15.70 9.48
CA PHE A 140 -15.48 -16.67 8.78
C PHE A 140 -14.98 -17.01 7.37
N LEU A 141 -14.27 -16.10 6.72
CA LEU A 141 -13.77 -16.29 5.34
C LEU A 141 -12.91 -17.56 5.15
N PRO A 142 -11.88 -17.83 5.98
CA PRO A 142 -11.10 -19.06 5.86
C PRO A 142 -11.92 -20.32 6.09
N MET A 143 -12.88 -20.25 7.02
CA MET A 143 -13.79 -21.36 7.30
C MET A 143 -14.73 -21.62 6.15
N PHE A 144 -15.30 -20.57 5.57
CA PHE A 144 -16.14 -20.66 4.38
C PHE A 144 -15.40 -21.30 3.19
N ILE A 145 -14.13 -20.88 2.94
CA ILE A 145 -13.30 -21.45 1.88
C ILE A 145 -13.05 -22.94 2.11
N ARG A 146 -12.79 -23.38 3.34
CA ARG A 146 -12.62 -24.80 3.67
C ARG A 146 -13.90 -25.58 3.43
N THR A 147 -15.00 -25.11 4.00
CA THR A 147 -16.31 -25.73 3.86
C THR A 147 -16.74 -25.82 2.39
N SER A 148 -16.55 -24.76 1.59
CA SER A 148 -16.90 -24.81 0.16
C SER A 148 -16.07 -25.83 -0.62
N ARG A 149 -14.81 -26.05 -0.25
CA ARG A 149 -13.97 -27.12 -0.84
C ARG A 149 -14.45 -28.51 -0.45
N GLU A 150 -14.85 -28.70 0.81
CA GLU A 150 -15.41 -29.96 1.30
C GLU A 150 -16.73 -30.31 0.58
N PHE A 151 -17.65 -29.35 0.47
CA PHE A 151 -18.90 -29.54 -0.31
C PHE A 151 -18.63 -29.81 -1.79
N ALA A 152 -17.63 -29.14 -2.38
CA ALA A 152 -17.26 -29.37 -3.76
C ALA A 152 -16.68 -30.79 -3.97
N ALA A 153 -15.94 -31.32 -3.03
CA ALA A 153 -15.39 -32.67 -3.06
C ALA A 153 -16.51 -33.74 -2.95
N VAL A 154 -17.45 -33.56 -2.01
CA VAL A 154 -18.56 -34.50 -1.79
C VAL A 154 -19.51 -34.55 -2.99
N GLN A 155 -19.77 -33.41 -3.63
CA GLN A 155 -20.72 -33.34 -4.75
C GLN A 155 -20.09 -33.64 -6.13
N ASN A 156 -18.89 -34.19 -6.19
CA ASN A 156 -18.17 -34.47 -7.45
C ASN A 156 -18.30 -33.29 -8.44
N ALA A 157 -17.90 -32.10 -8.03
CA ALA A 157 -18.18 -30.81 -8.70
C ALA A 157 -17.40 -30.65 -10.02
N GLN A 158 -17.40 -31.67 -10.89
CA GLN A 158 -16.82 -31.60 -12.23
C GLN A 158 -17.69 -30.80 -13.20
N SER A 159 -19.01 -30.78 -12.99
CA SER A 159 -19.95 -29.99 -13.80
C SER A 159 -20.20 -28.63 -13.18
N ILE A 160 -20.58 -27.65 -14.04
CA ILE A 160 -20.95 -26.29 -13.59
C ILE A 160 -22.12 -26.34 -12.60
N ARG A 161 -23.14 -27.19 -12.87
CA ARG A 161 -24.30 -27.38 -11.97
C ARG A 161 -23.89 -27.96 -10.61
N GLY A 162 -22.94 -28.91 -10.59
CA GLY A 162 -22.41 -29.47 -9.33
C GLY A 162 -21.69 -28.40 -8.50
N ARG A 163 -20.88 -27.55 -9.13
CA ARG A 163 -20.20 -26.43 -8.46
C ARG A 163 -21.18 -25.41 -7.88
N LEU A 164 -22.25 -25.06 -8.62
CA LEU A 164 -23.29 -24.16 -8.11
C LEU A 164 -24.06 -24.74 -6.92
N ARG A 165 -24.38 -26.03 -6.94
CA ARG A 165 -25.03 -26.71 -5.81
C ARG A 165 -24.10 -26.75 -4.58
N ALA A 166 -22.82 -27.10 -4.76
CA ALA A 166 -21.84 -27.08 -3.68
C ALA A 166 -21.70 -25.68 -3.07
N PHE A 167 -21.66 -24.65 -3.91
CA PHE A 167 -21.59 -23.27 -3.46
C PHE A 167 -22.85 -22.86 -2.68
N SER A 168 -24.06 -23.13 -3.18
CA SER A 168 -25.31 -22.81 -2.49
C SER A 168 -25.43 -23.54 -1.15
N ALA A 169 -25.02 -24.82 -1.08
CA ALA A 169 -24.98 -25.58 0.17
C ALA A 169 -23.97 -24.99 1.17
N SER A 170 -22.78 -24.58 0.71
CA SER A 170 -21.78 -23.95 1.57
C SER A 170 -22.22 -22.59 2.11
N VAL A 171 -22.98 -21.81 1.32
CA VAL A 171 -23.58 -20.53 1.77
C VAL A 171 -24.64 -20.78 2.82
N GLY A 172 -25.56 -21.74 2.61
CA GLY A 172 -26.57 -22.11 3.60
C GLY A 172 -25.98 -22.52 4.93
N TYR A 173 -25.01 -23.45 4.91
CA TYR A 173 -24.31 -23.90 6.10
C TYR A 173 -23.56 -22.76 6.82
N SER A 174 -22.93 -21.86 6.06
CA SER A 174 -22.22 -20.73 6.65
C SER A 174 -23.16 -19.70 7.28
N ALA A 175 -24.35 -19.52 6.68
CA ALA A 175 -25.39 -18.65 7.26
C ALA A 175 -25.94 -19.24 8.59
N GLU A 176 -26.18 -20.55 8.66
CA GLU A 176 -26.57 -21.22 9.89
C GLU A 176 -25.53 -21.05 10.99
N ARG A 177 -24.25 -21.28 10.68
CA ARG A 177 -23.15 -21.05 11.62
C ARG A 177 -23.00 -19.59 12.06
N ALA A 178 -23.30 -18.64 11.18
CA ALA A 178 -23.29 -17.23 11.54
C ALA A 178 -24.43 -16.90 12.54
N MET A 179 -25.62 -17.49 12.36
CA MET A 179 -26.73 -17.38 13.31
C MET A 179 -26.38 -17.98 14.67
N ASP A 180 -25.82 -19.19 14.70
CA ASP A 180 -25.37 -19.84 15.94
C ASP A 180 -24.31 -19.01 16.69
N SER A 181 -23.37 -18.42 15.92
CA SER A 181 -22.39 -17.51 16.48
C SER A 181 -23.03 -16.27 17.09
N ALA A 182 -24.03 -15.69 16.41
CA ALA A 182 -24.75 -14.51 16.90
C ALA A 182 -25.55 -14.84 18.18
N LEU A 183 -26.21 -16.00 18.23
CA LEU A 183 -26.91 -16.49 19.43
C LEU A 183 -25.95 -16.71 20.60
N SER A 184 -24.81 -17.32 20.33
CA SER A 184 -23.75 -17.50 21.33
C SER A 184 -23.21 -16.17 21.88
N MET A 185 -23.01 -15.16 21.01
CA MET A 185 -22.60 -13.81 21.43
C MET A 185 -23.69 -13.15 22.31
N LYS A 186 -24.96 -13.27 21.92
CA LYS A 186 -26.10 -12.76 22.67
C LYS A 186 -26.21 -13.45 24.05
N ALA A 187 -26.04 -14.76 24.12
CA ALA A 187 -26.02 -15.51 25.35
C ALA A 187 -24.90 -15.11 26.31
N ARG A 188 -23.76 -14.65 25.80
CA ARG A 188 -22.64 -14.09 26.57
C ARG A 188 -22.86 -12.64 27.00
N GLY A 189 -24.05 -12.07 26.78
CA GLY A 189 -24.38 -10.69 27.17
C GLY A 189 -23.84 -9.62 26.20
N TYR A 190 -23.55 -9.97 24.96
CA TYR A 190 -23.11 -8.97 24.00
C TYR A 190 -24.23 -7.93 23.76
N GLY A 191 -23.91 -6.65 23.99
CA GLY A 191 -24.85 -5.54 23.83
C GLY A 191 -25.60 -5.12 25.11
N THR A 192 -25.40 -5.78 26.23
CA THR A 192 -26.08 -5.46 27.51
C THR A 192 -25.34 -4.43 28.37
N SER A 193 -24.05 -4.22 28.13
CA SER A 193 -23.24 -3.25 28.88
C SER A 193 -22.41 -2.37 27.96
N PRO A 194 -21.85 -1.23 28.44
CA PRO A 194 -20.94 -0.41 27.66
C PRO A 194 -19.79 -1.25 27.12
N ARG A 195 -19.51 -1.07 25.83
CA ARG A 195 -18.48 -1.88 25.16
C ARG A 195 -17.09 -1.55 25.67
N THR A 196 -16.39 -2.54 26.20
CA THR A 196 -14.95 -2.48 26.43
C THR A 196 -14.21 -3.06 25.23
N SER A 197 -13.13 -2.40 24.78
CA SER A 197 -12.30 -2.92 23.71
C SER A 197 -10.87 -3.12 24.21
N PHE A 198 -10.34 -4.33 23.99
CA PHE A 198 -8.93 -4.58 24.22
C PHE A 198 -8.13 -4.05 23.01
N SER A 199 -7.21 -3.12 23.26
CA SER A 199 -6.33 -2.59 22.23
C SER A 199 -4.90 -3.08 22.46
N ILE A 200 -4.36 -3.80 21.49
CA ILE A 200 -2.95 -4.23 21.46
C ILE A 200 -2.05 -3.04 21.16
N TYR A 201 -2.56 -2.05 20.43
CA TYR A 201 -1.80 -0.88 19.99
C TYR A 201 -1.94 0.25 21.01
N ARG A 202 -0.87 0.54 21.72
CA ARG A 202 -0.79 1.67 22.65
C ARG A 202 -0.13 2.87 21.98
N PHE A 203 -0.62 4.05 22.26
CA PHE A 203 0.00 5.29 21.80
C PHE A 203 1.25 5.54 22.65
N THR A 204 2.41 5.45 22.02
CA THR A 204 3.72 5.63 22.67
C THR A 204 4.36 6.90 22.12
N GLU A 205 5.33 7.47 22.83
CA GLU A 205 6.08 8.67 22.37
C GLU A 205 6.67 8.48 20.97
N TYR A 206 7.22 7.31 20.67
CA TYR A 206 7.71 6.97 19.34
C TYR A 206 6.62 7.03 18.26
N THR A 207 5.39 6.69 18.62
CA THR A 207 4.23 6.79 17.71
C THR A 207 3.89 8.26 17.44
N ALA A 208 3.94 9.10 18.48
CA ALA A 208 3.70 10.54 18.35
C ALA A 208 4.76 11.20 17.48
N VAL A 209 6.03 10.91 17.69
CA VAL A 209 7.15 11.44 16.89
C VAL A 209 7.05 11.00 15.44
N SER A 210 6.78 9.69 15.18
CA SER A 210 6.64 9.20 13.80
C SER A 210 5.41 9.80 13.10
N MET A 211 4.32 10.02 13.81
CA MET A 211 3.13 10.66 13.27
C MET A 211 3.39 12.15 12.96
N ALA A 212 4.08 12.86 13.85
CA ALA A 212 4.47 14.24 13.63
C ALA A 212 5.41 14.38 12.43
N ALA A 213 6.38 13.48 12.27
CA ALA A 213 7.29 13.46 11.12
C ALA A 213 6.56 13.22 9.80
N VAL A 214 5.61 12.29 9.76
CA VAL A 214 4.79 12.02 8.56
C VAL A 214 3.90 13.23 8.24
N LEU A 215 3.24 13.80 9.25
CA LEU A 215 2.35 14.95 9.06
C LEU A 215 3.11 16.20 8.62
N SER A 216 4.29 16.47 9.21
CA SER A 216 5.10 17.62 8.82
C SER A 216 5.63 17.48 7.39
N ALA A 217 6.19 16.32 7.02
CA ALA A 217 6.69 16.10 5.67
C ALA A 217 5.57 16.15 4.62
N ALA A 218 4.44 15.49 4.89
CA ALA A 218 3.28 15.52 4.00
C ALA A 218 2.64 16.93 3.93
N GLY A 219 2.55 17.63 5.07
CA GLY A 219 2.00 18.98 5.15
C GLY A 219 2.85 20.00 4.39
N ILE A 220 4.18 19.96 4.55
CA ILE A 220 5.10 20.83 3.82
C ILE A 220 5.00 20.56 2.31
N SER A 221 5.05 19.30 1.89
CA SER A 221 4.93 18.93 0.48
C SER A 221 3.61 19.39 -0.13
N LEU A 222 2.51 19.23 0.60
CA LEU A 222 1.17 19.64 0.13
C LEU A 222 1.02 21.16 0.11
N ALA A 223 1.49 21.87 1.14
CA ALA A 223 1.40 23.32 1.23
C ALA A 223 2.18 24.00 0.08
N LEU A 224 3.39 23.54 -0.19
CA LEU A 224 4.20 24.05 -1.31
C LEU A 224 3.55 23.74 -2.66
N ARG A 225 2.95 22.56 -2.79
CA ARG A 225 2.19 22.19 -4.00
C ARG A 225 0.99 23.10 -4.26
N VAL A 226 0.23 23.43 -3.21
CA VAL A 226 -0.91 24.35 -3.29
C VAL A 226 -0.43 25.77 -3.55
N ALA A 227 0.76 26.15 -3.07
CA ALA A 227 1.39 27.45 -3.34
C ALA A 227 1.93 27.59 -4.79
N GLY A 228 1.78 26.55 -5.64
CA GLY A 228 2.21 26.58 -7.04
C GLY A 228 3.62 26.07 -7.29
N ALA A 229 4.24 25.41 -6.30
CA ALA A 229 5.50 24.72 -6.55
C ALA A 229 5.29 23.49 -7.42
N GLY A 230 6.24 23.23 -8.31
CA GLY A 230 6.24 22.07 -9.18
C GLY A 230 5.22 22.13 -10.30
N GLU A 231 5.03 23.26 -10.94
CA GLU A 231 4.26 23.37 -12.16
C GLU A 231 5.11 22.92 -13.34
N TYR A 232 4.68 21.85 -14.02
CA TYR A 232 5.32 21.29 -15.18
C TYR A 232 4.29 20.99 -16.27
N TYR A 233 4.58 21.40 -17.49
CA TYR A 233 3.72 21.21 -18.66
C TYR A 233 4.43 20.33 -19.68
N PHE A 234 3.73 19.29 -20.14
CA PHE A 234 4.22 18.40 -21.19
C PHE A 234 3.84 18.87 -22.59
N TYR A 235 2.81 19.70 -22.70
CA TYR A 235 2.26 20.19 -23.94
C TYR A 235 2.11 21.73 -23.92
N PRO A 236 2.32 22.45 -25.04
CA PRO A 236 2.67 21.95 -26.40
C PRO A 236 4.13 21.51 -26.52
N ALA A 237 5.03 22.06 -25.72
CA ALA A 237 6.45 21.69 -25.63
C ALA A 237 6.78 21.33 -24.19
N LEU A 238 7.85 20.55 -23.99
CA LEU A 238 8.34 20.21 -22.66
C LEU A 238 8.83 21.47 -21.95
N SER A 239 8.27 21.78 -20.76
CA SER A 239 8.76 22.86 -19.93
C SER A 239 10.07 22.48 -19.24
N ASP A 240 10.85 23.48 -18.83
CA ASP A 240 12.02 23.24 -17.99
C ASP A 240 11.62 22.69 -16.63
N ILE A 241 12.50 21.85 -16.05
CA ILE A 241 12.26 21.28 -14.72
C ILE A 241 12.30 22.43 -13.70
N PRO A 242 11.23 22.59 -12.88
CA PRO A 242 11.20 23.65 -11.88
C PRO A 242 12.26 23.38 -10.80
N CYS A 243 13.25 24.29 -10.70
CA CYS A 243 14.36 24.21 -9.77
C CYS A 243 14.38 25.40 -8.81
N GLY A 244 13.24 26.00 -8.52
CA GLY A 244 13.10 27.05 -7.52
C GLY A 244 13.38 26.54 -6.09
N ALA A 245 13.70 27.46 -5.18
CA ALA A 245 13.97 27.06 -3.80
C ALA A 245 12.76 26.33 -3.15
N ALA A 246 11.53 26.74 -3.48
CA ALA A 246 10.31 26.09 -3.04
C ALA A 246 10.16 24.66 -3.59
N ASP A 247 10.53 24.46 -4.87
CA ASP A 247 10.46 23.15 -5.54
C ASP A 247 11.45 22.17 -4.91
N ILE A 248 12.68 22.62 -4.67
CA ILE A 248 13.71 21.80 -4.02
C ILE A 248 13.28 21.39 -2.61
N VAL A 249 12.72 22.31 -1.81
CA VAL A 249 12.22 21.98 -0.47
C VAL A 249 11.07 20.97 -0.55
N MET A 250 10.16 21.11 -1.52
CA MET A 250 9.07 20.16 -1.75
C MET A 250 9.62 18.77 -2.11
N TYR A 251 10.59 18.68 -3.02
CA TYR A 251 11.22 17.41 -3.41
C TYR A 251 11.95 16.75 -2.23
N CYS A 252 12.70 17.51 -1.45
CA CYS A 252 13.37 17.01 -0.26
C CYS A 252 12.39 16.51 0.81
N ALA A 253 11.31 17.24 1.05
CA ALA A 253 10.28 16.84 2.00
C ALA A 253 9.56 15.55 1.56
N PHE A 254 9.23 15.46 0.28
CA PHE A 254 8.62 14.25 -0.30
C PHE A 254 9.58 13.06 -0.33
N ALA A 255 10.85 13.27 -0.67
CA ALA A 255 11.88 12.25 -0.62
C ALA A 255 12.09 11.73 0.81
N ALA A 256 12.13 12.62 1.80
CA ALA A 256 12.19 12.24 3.21
C ALA A 256 10.97 11.39 3.59
N LEU A 257 9.76 11.77 3.16
CA LEU A 257 8.55 10.99 3.40
C LEU A 257 8.66 9.59 2.78
N CYS A 258 9.07 9.46 1.53
CA CYS A 258 9.22 8.16 0.84
C CYS A 258 10.28 7.26 1.50
N LEU A 259 11.36 7.85 2.02
CA LEU A 259 12.48 7.11 2.62
C LEU A 259 12.25 6.75 4.10
N LEU A 260 11.32 7.39 4.79
CA LEU A 260 11.04 7.15 6.22
C LEU A 260 10.91 5.66 6.59
N PRO A 261 10.06 4.83 5.96
CA PRO A 261 9.93 3.42 6.34
C PRO A 261 11.18 2.61 6.02
N SER A 262 11.86 2.93 4.94
CA SER A 262 13.11 2.29 4.54
C SER A 262 14.21 2.56 5.57
N ALA A 263 14.32 3.80 6.05
CA ALA A 263 15.26 4.20 7.10
C ALA A 263 14.98 3.48 8.43
N VAL A 264 13.70 3.36 8.82
CA VAL A 264 13.31 2.62 10.04
C VAL A 264 13.66 1.14 9.94
N ILE A 265 13.44 0.50 8.78
CA ILE A 265 13.82 -0.90 8.56
C ILE A 265 15.34 -1.05 8.64
N LEU A 266 16.08 -0.18 7.96
CA LEU A 266 17.55 -0.21 7.92
C LEU A 266 18.15 -0.03 9.31
N TYR A 267 17.70 0.98 10.05
CA TYR A 267 18.14 1.24 11.42
C TYR A 267 17.94 0.02 12.33
N ARG A 268 16.78 -0.64 12.25
CA ARG A 268 16.50 -1.82 13.08
C ARG A 268 17.28 -3.05 12.64
N ASN A 269 17.53 -3.23 11.35
CA ASN A 269 18.38 -4.31 10.86
C ASN A 269 19.82 -4.12 11.33
N ILE A 270 20.35 -2.90 11.28
CA ILE A 270 21.68 -2.57 11.79
C ILE A 270 21.73 -2.78 13.32
N ALA A 271 20.77 -2.25 14.05
CA ALA A 271 20.69 -2.41 15.51
C ALA A 271 20.57 -3.89 15.93
N TRP A 272 19.86 -4.71 15.16
CA TRP A 272 19.79 -6.15 15.37
C TRP A 272 21.14 -6.84 15.12
N ASN A 273 21.82 -6.52 14.02
CA ASN A 273 23.12 -7.10 13.70
C ASN A 273 24.18 -6.71 14.71
N VAL A 274 24.20 -5.46 15.15
CA VAL A 274 25.12 -4.98 16.20
C VAL A 274 24.85 -5.72 17.49
N ARG A 275 23.60 -5.87 17.91
CA ARG A 275 23.24 -6.60 19.13
C ARG A 275 23.61 -8.09 19.04
N ASN A 276 23.46 -8.70 17.88
CA ASN A 276 23.79 -10.12 17.68
C ASN A 276 25.31 -10.35 17.64
N ASN A 277 26.08 -9.36 17.18
CA ASN A 277 27.56 -9.44 17.19
C ASN A 277 28.19 -9.11 18.54
N TYR A 278 27.54 -8.26 19.36
CA TYR A 278 28.06 -7.85 20.67
C TYR A 278 27.38 -8.52 21.88
N GLY A 279 26.35 -9.34 21.67
CA GLY A 279 25.48 -9.78 22.76
C GLY A 279 25.18 -11.26 22.80
N ASP A 280 26.20 -12.10 22.91
CA ASP A 280 26.00 -13.45 23.48
C ASP A 280 27.24 -13.92 24.28
N PRO A 281 27.46 -13.38 25.51
CA PRO A 281 28.47 -13.92 26.44
C PRO A 281 28.11 -15.35 26.93
N LEU A 282 26.90 -15.84 26.59
CA LEU A 282 26.45 -17.19 27.01
C LEU A 282 26.78 -18.28 25.97
N LYS A 283 27.23 -17.93 24.78
CA LYS A 283 27.69 -18.93 23.80
C LYS A 283 29.14 -19.39 24.00
N GLU A 284 29.91 -18.63 24.74
CA GLU A 284 31.34 -18.97 24.98
C GLU A 284 31.51 -20.06 26.06
N ASN A 285 30.46 -20.31 26.87
CA ASN A 285 30.55 -21.25 28.01
C ASN A 285 30.02 -22.67 27.72
N ASN A 286 29.64 -22.99 26.47
CA ASN A 286 29.13 -24.32 26.11
C ASN A 286 30.06 -25.13 25.20
N ASN A 287 31.29 -24.66 24.96
CA ASN A 287 32.33 -25.37 24.21
C ASN A 287 33.60 -25.64 25.07
N GLY A 288 33.43 -25.75 26.35
CA GLY A 288 34.47 -26.22 27.29
C GLY A 288 34.11 -27.61 27.82
#